data_237f7f8816590596d60acb9369a54330
#
_entry.id   237f7f8816590596d60acb9369a54330
#
_cell.length_a   1.000
_cell.length_b   1.000
_cell.length_c   1.000
_cell.angle_alpha   90.00
_cell.angle_beta   90.00
_cell.angle_gamma   90.00
#
_symmetry.space_group_name_H-M   'P 1'
#
loop_
_entity.id
_entity.type
_entity.pdbx_description
1 polymer ?
#
loop_
_entity_poly.entity_id
_entity_poly.type
_entity_poly.pdbx_seq_one_letter_code
_entity_poly.pdbx_strand_id
1 'polypeptide(L)'
;KMGMWAGAQLQDLPLPTMMHPQAFCWFHGPFLFVNDNGERFMCEDTWVQGKSLAINRQPNGEAWSVFDANWPKDLVAGLPYGGGMFWDSFRPYGSDLSLAPEYFKTQIPAYIEQGIAYEADSIEELAKKIGCDAGTLSKTVERYNGMCEAGEDTDYYKKPVFLTPVKEGPFYALKVGPALLTVTGGLKTDINFECLDADGKPIEGLYALGNCMGDITAVDYPINVAGNSHGRCITYGYLLGKDLAK
;
A
#
# COMPACT_ATOMS: atom_id res chain seq x y z
N LYS A 1 12.78 -7.90 -21.42
CA LYS A 1 13.26 -9.03 -22.26
C LYS A 1 13.77 -8.57 -23.62
N MET A 2 13.01 -7.74 -24.39
CA MET A 2 13.43 -7.31 -25.74
C MET A 2 14.81 -6.64 -25.74
N GLY A 3 15.05 -5.66 -24.84
CA GLY A 3 16.36 -5.04 -24.76
C GLY A 3 17.48 -6.02 -24.37
N MET A 4 17.19 -6.98 -23.49
CA MET A 4 18.16 -8.03 -23.14
C MET A 4 18.46 -8.94 -24.34
N TRP A 5 17.49 -9.20 -25.21
CA TRP A 5 17.73 -9.94 -26.46
C TRP A 5 18.60 -9.16 -27.45
N ALA A 6 18.59 -7.83 -27.35
CA ALA A 6 19.47 -6.96 -28.12
C ALA A 6 20.85 -6.77 -27.45
N GLY A 7 21.13 -7.45 -26.33
CA GLY A 7 22.40 -7.41 -25.62
C GLY A 7 22.45 -6.47 -24.43
N ALA A 8 21.39 -5.72 -24.14
CA ALA A 8 21.36 -4.79 -23.02
C ALA A 8 21.34 -5.52 -21.66
N GLN A 9 22.07 -4.98 -20.70
CA GLN A 9 22.16 -5.48 -19.33
C GLN A 9 20.97 -5.00 -18.49
N LEU A 10 20.38 -5.91 -17.72
CA LEU A 10 19.41 -5.56 -16.70
C LEU A 10 20.14 -5.02 -15.46
N GLN A 11 19.56 -4.08 -14.73
CA GLN A 11 20.07 -3.67 -13.41
C GLN A 11 20.13 -4.85 -12.44
N ASP A 12 20.96 -4.70 -11.40
CA ASP A 12 21.08 -5.71 -10.35
C ASP A 12 19.78 -5.80 -9.53
N LEU A 13 19.47 -7.00 -9.04
CA LEU A 13 18.33 -7.25 -8.18
C LEU A 13 18.59 -6.78 -6.74
N PRO A 14 17.55 -6.41 -5.99
CA PRO A 14 16.11 -6.47 -6.34
C PRO A 14 15.66 -5.32 -7.22
N LEU A 15 14.63 -5.56 -8.04
CA LEU A 15 13.95 -4.48 -8.76
C LEU A 15 13.03 -3.73 -7.78
N PRO A 16 13.06 -2.39 -7.73
CA PRO A 16 12.16 -1.62 -6.87
C PRO A 16 10.70 -1.82 -7.27
N THR A 17 9.89 -2.17 -6.31
CA THR A 17 8.46 -2.42 -6.53
C THR A 17 7.61 -1.37 -5.83
N MET A 18 6.49 -1.00 -6.43
CA MET A 18 5.43 -0.27 -5.77
C MET A 18 4.27 -1.22 -5.51
N MET A 19 4.05 -1.53 -4.24
CA MET A 19 2.99 -2.40 -3.79
C MET A 19 1.98 -1.64 -2.93
N HIS A 20 0.72 -2.06 -3.03
CA HIS A 20 -0.38 -1.54 -2.23
C HIS A 20 -1.08 -2.69 -1.51
N PRO A 21 -1.62 -2.50 -0.30
CA PRO A 21 -2.31 -3.55 0.44
C PRO A 21 -3.75 -3.79 -0.05
N GLN A 22 -4.03 -3.53 -1.31
CA GLN A 22 -5.36 -3.41 -1.92
C GLN A 22 -5.65 -4.53 -2.94
N ALA A 23 -5.07 -5.72 -2.72
CA ALA A 23 -5.36 -6.87 -3.58
C ALA A 23 -6.83 -7.32 -3.50
N PHE A 24 -7.50 -7.01 -2.40
CA PHE A 24 -8.91 -7.35 -2.14
C PHE A 24 -9.76 -6.08 -1.97
N CYS A 25 -9.79 -5.53 -0.77
CA CYS A 25 -10.53 -4.30 -0.50
C CYS A 25 -9.68 -3.06 -0.76
N TRP A 26 -10.26 -2.07 -1.43
CA TRP A 26 -9.62 -0.77 -1.64
C TRP A 26 -9.54 0.05 -0.36
N PHE A 27 -10.56 -0.10 0.48
CA PHE A 27 -10.63 0.54 1.77
C PHE A 27 -9.97 -0.33 2.83
N HIS A 28 -9.04 0.21 3.57
CA HIS A 28 -8.39 -0.50 4.68
C HIS A 28 -8.12 0.42 5.90
N GLY A 29 -8.14 1.73 5.72
CA GLY A 29 -7.90 2.72 6.77
C GLY A 29 -6.59 2.55 7.55
N PRO A 30 -6.36 3.40 8.54
CA PRO A 30 -5.31 3.23 9.54
C PRO A 30 -5.79 2.40 10.75
N PHE A 31 -6.76 1.51 10.54
CA PHE A 31 -7.39 0.69 11.57
C PHE A 31 -6.48 -0.42 12.07
N LEU A 32 -6.95 -1.22 13.00
CA LEU A 32 -6.21 -2.36 13.53
C LEU A 32 -6.02 -3.43 12.43
N PHE A 33 -4.78 -3.82 12.14
CA PHE A 33 -4.52 -4.95 11.24
C PHE A 33 -4.19 -6.21 12.05
N VAL A 34 -4.89 -7.29 11.71
CA VAL A 34 -4.63 -8.62 12.27
C VAL A 34 -4.35 -9.62 11.16
N ASN A 35 -3.48 -10.59 11.44
CA ASN A 35 -3.21 -11.72 10.56
C ASN A 35 -4.28 -12.83 10.73
N ASP A 36 -4.14 -13.93 10.00
CA ASP A 36 -5.06 -15.08 10.08
C ASP A 36 -5.09 -15.77 11.44
N ASN A 37 -4.13 -15.50 12.33
CA ASN A 37 -4.17 -15.98 13.72
C ASN A 37 -4.97 -15.05 14.66
N GLY A 38 -5.40 -13.88 14.18
CA GLY A 38 -6.03 -12.85 15.00
C GLY A 38 -5.05 -11.96 15.76
N GLU A 39 -3.78 -11.95 15.38
CA GLU A 39 -2.69 -11.20 16.02
C GLU A 39 -2.35 -9.93 15.25
N ARG A 40 -2.17 -8.81 15.98
CA ARG A 40 -1.61 -7.59 15.43
C ARG A 40 -0.11 -7.78 15.13
N PHE A 41 0.38 -7.26 14.01
CA PHE A 41 1.75 -7.55 13.55
C PHE A 41 2.53 -6.34 13.03
N MET A 42 1.95 -5.14 13.01
CA MET A 42 2.61 -3.95 12.46
C MET A 42 2.05 -2.63 12.97
N CYS A 43 2.74 -1.55 12.65
CA CYS A 43 2.23 -0.19 12.75
C CYS A 43 1.37 0.13 11.52
N GLU A 44 0.08 0.37 11.71
CA GLU A 44 -0.87 0.57 10.61
C GLU A 44 -0.81 1.98 10.00
N ASP A 45 -0.06 2.91 10.58
CA ASP A 45 0.18 4.22 9.98
C ASP A 45 1.37 4.24 9.00
N THR A 46 2.01 3.09 8.82
CA THR A 46 3.08 2.89 7.83
C THR A 46 2.55 3.10 6.41
N TRP A 47 3.39 3.61 5.52
CA TRP A 47 3.08 3.77 4.12
C TRP A 47 2.70 2.45 3.43
N VAL A 48 1.90 2.55 2.37
CA VAL A 48 1.31 1.41 1.64
C VAL A 48 2.33 0.35 1.23
N GLN A 49 3.54 0.75 0.84
CA GLN A 49 4.64 -0.17 0.51
C GLN A 49 5.05 -1.01 1.73
N GLY A 50 5.32 -0.34 2.85
CA GLY A 50 5.68 -1.02 4.11
C GLY A 50 4.57 -1.92 4.62
N LYS A 51 3.29 -1.50 4.53
CA LYS A 51 2.13 -2.34 4.83
C LYS A 51 2.12 -3.60 3.99
N SER A 52 2.26 -3.46 2.67
CA SER A 52 2.24 -4.59 1.74
C SER A 52 3.34 -5.60 2.03
N LEU A 53 4.55 -5.12 2.35
CA LEU A 53 5.66 -5.99 2.73
C LEU A 53 5.42 -6.70 4.07
N ALA A 54 4.84 -6.01 5.04
CA ALA A 54 4.50 -6.61 6.34
C ALA A 54 3.40 -7.67 6.20
N ILE A 55 2.36 -7.38 5.40
CA ILE A 55 1.28 -8.33 5.11
C ILE A 55 1.81 -9.55 4.35
N ASN A 56 2.69 -9.36 3.36
CA ASN A 56 3.26 -10.47 2.59
C ASN A 56 4.08 -11.47 3.44
N ARG A 57 4.50 -11.06 4.63
CA ARG A 57 5.21 -11.92 5.59
C ARG A 57 4.29 -12.66 6.55
N GLN A 58 2.98 -12.35 6.54
CA GLN A 58 2.00 -13.03 7.38
C GLN A 58 1.60 -14.38 6.78
N PRO A 59 0.96 -15.27 7.55
CA PRO A 59 0.39 -16.48 7.01
C PRO A 59 -0.47 -16.18 5.77
N ASN A 60 -0.30 -16.95 4.70
CA ASN A 60 -0.97 -16.79 3.41
C ASN A 60 -0.67 -15.45 2.67
N GLY A 61 0.15 -14.55 3.22
CA GLY A 61 0.39 -13.22 2.65
C GLY A 61 -0.84 -12.31 2.67
N GLU A 62 -1.74 -12.50 3.62
CA GLU A 62 -3.01 -11.81 3.76
C GLU A 62 -3.19 -11.30 5.20
N ALA A 63 -4.10 -10.35 5.38
CA ALA A 63 -4.47 -9.82 6.69
C ALA A 63 -5.88 -9.22 6.64
N TRP A 64 -6.35 -8.78 7.80
CA TRP A 64 -7.66 -8.16 7.98
C TRP A 64 -7.52 -6.80 8.63
N SER A 65 -8.15 -5.78 8.03
CA SER A 65 -8.34 -4.48 8.66
C SER A 65 -9.61 -4.53 9.50
N VAL A 66 -9.46 -4.42 10.82
CA VAL A 66 -10.54 -4.55 11.80
C VAL A 66 -10.89 -3.18 12.37
N PHE A 67 -12.18 -2.84 12.38
CA PHE A 67 -12.70 -1.58 12.89
C PHE A 67 -14.15 -1.72 13.34
N ASP A 68 -14.70 -0.68 13.94
CA ASP A 68 -16.03 -0.65 14.50
C ASP A 68 -16.97 0.35 13.81
N ALA A 69 -18.17 0.53 14.33
CA ALA A 69 -19.19 1.43 13.78
C ALA A 69 -18.76 2.90 13.68
N ASN A 70 -17.74 3.32 14.45
CA ASN A 70 -17.22 4.69 14.46
C ASN A 70 -16.26 4.99 13.30
N TRP A 71 -15.92 4.02 12.47
CA TRP A 71 -14.97 4.15 11.38
C TRP A 71 -15.16 5.39 10.48
N PRO A 72 -16.39 5.88 10.19
CA PRO A 72 -16.54 7.07 9.35
C PRO A 72 -15.93 8.32 9.96
N LYS A 73 -16.12 8.50 11.27
CA LYS A 73 -15.53 9.61 12.04
C LYS A 73 -14.03 9.45 12.16
N ASP A 74 -13.56 8.27 12.47
CA ASP A 74 -12.16 7.94 12.67
C ASP A 74 -11.36 8.09 11.38
N LEU A 75 -11.95 7.69 10.25
CA LEU A 75 -11.39 7.90 8.93
C LEU A 75 -11.15 9.40 8.67
N VAL A 76 -12.18 10.23 8.84
CA VAL A 76 -12.09 11.68 8.58
C VAL A 76 -11.03 12.33 9.47
N ALA A 77 -10.96 11.95 10.74
CA ALA A 77 -9.96 12.47 11.67
C ALA A 77 -8.51 12.16 11.24
N GLY A 78 -8.28 10.99 10.65
CA GLY A 78 -6.96 10.55 10.19
C GLY A 78 -6.51 11.11 8.83
N LEU A 79 -7.43 11.44 7.94
CA LEU A 79 -7.13 11.84 6.56
C LEU A 79 -6.16 13.02 6.43
N PRO A 80 -6.23 14.11 7.22
CA PRO A 80 -5.30 15.23 7.12
C PRO A 80 -3.84 14.85 7.40
N TYR A 81 -3.63 13.75 8.11
CA TYR A 81 -2.31 13.25 8.51
C TYR A 81 -1.78 12.12 7.60
N GLY A 82 -2.50 11.86 6.51
CA GLY A 82 -2.13 10.81 5.57
C GLY A 82 -2.70 9.44 5.91
N GLY A 83 -3.29 9.23 7.08
CA GLY A 83 -4.12 8.09 7.53
C GLY A 83 -3.69 6.68 7.19
N GLY A 84 -2.47 6.49 6.66
CA GLY A 84 -2.05 5.19 6.14
C GLY A 84 -2.92 4.64 5.01
N MET A 85 -3.78 5.47 4.45
CA MET A 85 -4.63 5.17 3.32
C MET A 85 -4.03 5.66 2.01
N PHE A 86 -4.50 5.09 0.93
CA PHE A 86 -4.30 5.64 -0.42
C PHE A 86 -5.28 6.81 -0.65
N TRP A 87 -5.18 7.81 0.18
CA TRP A 87 -6.06 8.98 0.22
C TRP A 87 -5.83 9.96 -0.94
N ASP A 88 -4.73 9.84 -1.69
CA ASP A 88 -4.48 10.60 -2.92
C ASP A 88 -5.59 10.41 -3.96
N SER A 89 -6.34 9.33 -3.87
CA SER A 89 -7.53 9.10 -4.68
C SER A 89 -8.62 10.15 -4.46
N PHE A 90 -8.60 10.87 -3.34
CA PHE A 90 -9.61 11.88 -3.00
C PHE A 90 -9.14 13.31 -3.25
N ARG A 91 -7.83 13.57 -3.12
CA ARG A 91 -7.27 14.92 -3.33
C ARG A 91 -7.36 15.46 -4.75
N PRO A 92 -7.08 14.67 -5.81
CA PRO A 92 -7.14 15.17 -7.19
C PRO A 92 -8.52 15.67 -7.61
N TYR A 93 -9.55 15.21 -6.93
CA TYR A 93 -10.94 15.57 -7.25
C TYR A 93 -11.40 16.86 -6.58
N GLY A 94 -10.50 17.57 -5.88
CA GLY A 94 -10.87 18.77 -5.11
C GLY A 94 -11.92 18.49 -4.06
N SER A 95 -12.08 17.23 -3.69
CA SER A 95 -13.17 16.76 -2.86
C SER A 95 -12.97 17.18 -1.42
N ASP A 96 -14.03 17.53 -0.78
CA ASP A 96 -14.12 17.59 0.66
C ASP A 96 -13.81 16.18 1.22
N LEU A 97 -12.73 16.06 1.99
CA LEU A 97 -12.31 14.77 2.57
C LEU A 97 -13.38 14.16 3.49
N SER A 98 -14.30 14.99 4.00
CA SER A 98 -15.45 14.53 4.81
C SER A 98 -16.41 13.63 4.01
N LEU A 99 -16.36 13.65 2.68
CA LEU A 99 -17.17 12.80 1.81
C LEU A 99 -16.58 11.39 1.62
N ALA A 100 -15.35 11.14 2.03
CA ALA A 100 -14.72 9.82 1.90
C ALA A 100 -15.53 8.69 2.57
N PRO A 101 -16.12 8.86 3.77
CA PRO A 101 -16.96 7.84 4.38
C PRO A 101 -18.14 7.44 3.51
N GLU A 102 -18.79 8.39 2.86
CA GLU A 102 -19.98 8.11 2.03
C GLU A 102 -19.62 7.21 0.83
N TYR A 103 -18.46 7.42 0.23
CA TYR A 103 -17.97 6.54 -0.82
C TYR A 103 -17.75 5.11 -0.29
N PHE A 104 -17.04 4.95 0.83
CA PHE A 104 -16.74 3.63 1.38
C PHE A 104 -17.96 2.91 1.95
N LYS A 105 -18.98 3.64 2.46
CA LYS A 105 -20.28 3.07 2.81
C LYS A 105 -20.93 2.32 1.65
N THR A 106 -20.72 2.76 0.42
CA THR A 106 -21.22 2.06 -0.77
C THR A 106 -20.40 0.85 -1.16
N GLN A 107 -19.12 0.80 -0.79
CA GLN A 107 -18.20 -0.28 -1.16
C GLN A 107 -18.25 -1.46 -0.18
N ILE A 108 -18.39 -1.20 1.12
CA ILE A 108 -18.37 -2.25 2.15
C ILE A 108 -19.43 -3.34 1.89
N PRO A 109 -20.71 -3.03 1.59
CA PRO A 109 -21.69 -4.07 1.28
C PRO A 109 -21.30 -4.95 0.08
N ALA A 110 -20.72 -4.37 -0.97
CA ALA A 110 -20.25 -5.12 -2.12
C ALA A 110 -19.07 -6.05 -1.78
N TYR A 111 -18.19 -5.64 -0.89
CA TYR A 111 -17.11 -6.50 -0.38
C TYR A 111 -17.64 -7.66 0.48
N ILE A 112 -18.69 -7.41 1.26
CA ILE A 112 -19.35 -8.46 2.06
C ILE A 112 -20.02 -9.48 1.11
N GLU A 113 -20.72 -9.04 0.08
CA GLU A 113 -21.32 -9.91 -0.93
C GLU A 113 -20.26 -10.78 -1.65
N GLN A 114 -19.07 -10.22 -1.90
CA GLN A 114 -17.94 -10.93 -2.51
C GLN A 114 -17.22 -11.87 -1.52
N GLY A 115 -17.53 -11.86 -0.24
CA GLY A 115 -16.86 -12.67 0.79
C GLY A 115 -15.42 -12.21 1.11
N ILE A 116 -15.08 -10.96 0.81
CA ILE A 116 -13.79 -10.33 1.13
C ILE A 116 -13.88 -9.30 2.26
N ALA A 117 -15.07 -9.12 2.82
CA ALA A 117 -15.32 -8.38 4.04
C ALA A 117 -16.39 -9.07 4.87
N TYR A 118 -16.39 -8.81 6.17
CA TYR A 118 -17.38 -9.35 7.11
C TYR A 118 -17.82 -8.26 8.07
N GLU A 119 -19.09 -8.34 8.46
CA GLU A 119 -19.71 -7.55 9.53
C GLU A 119 -20.23 -8.51 10.60
N ALA A 120 -20.11 -8.14 11.86
CA ALA A 120 -20.57 -8.94 12.99
C ALA A 120 -20.98 -8.09 14.18
N ASP A 121 -21.85 -8.61 15.03
CA ASP A 121 -22.31 -7.92 16.24
C ASP A 121 -21.34 -8.07 17.42
N SER A 122 -20.38 -9.01 17.33
CA SER A 122 -19.34 -9.20 18.34
C SER A 122 -17.99 -9.57 17.73
N ILE A 123 -16.90 -9.37 18.50
CA ILE A 123 -15.54 -9.75 18.08
C ILE A 123 -15.42 -11.27 17.92
N GLU A 124 -16.09 -12.05 18.77
CA GLU A 124 -16.10 -13.52 18.69
C GLU A 124 -16.79 -14.01 17.42
N GLU A 125 -17.89 -13.36 17.02
CA GLU A 125 -18.56 -13.67 15.76
C GLU A 125 -17.69 -13.26 14.56
N LEU A 126 -17.05 -12.08 14.64
CA LEU A 126 -16.14 -11.61 13.59
C LEU A 126 -14.98 -12.60 13.41
N ALA A 127 -14.37 -13.07 14.52
CA ALA A 127 -13.29 -14.06 14.48
C ALA A 127 -13.71 -15.35 13.75
N LYS A 128 -14.92 -15.85 14.02
CA LYS A 128 -15.46 -17.04 13.33
C LYS A 128 -15.62 -16.79 11.82
N LYS A 129 -16.07 -15.59 11.43
CA LYS A 129 -16.27 -15.21 10.01
C LYS A 129 -14.95 -15.11 9.25
N ILE A 130 -13.90 -14.59 9.89
CA ILE A 130 -12.56 -14.49 9.27
C ILE A 130 -11.72 -15.75 9.44
N GLY A 131 -12.17 -16.70 10.25
CA GLY A 131 -11.52 -18.01 10.41
C GLY A 131 -10.35 -18.03 11.39
N CYS A 132 -10.25 -17.07 12.32
CA CYS A 132 -9.21 -17.05 13.35
C CYS A 132 -9.73 -17.49 14.73
N ASP A 133 -8.80 -17.68 15.69
CA ASP A 133 -9.15 -18.00 17.07
C ASP A 133 -9.80 -16.82 17.78
N ALA A 134 -11.02 -16.99 18.26
CA ALA A 134 -11.79 -15.92 18.89
C ALA A 134 -11.14 -15.39 20.17
N GLY A 135 -10.49 -16.24 20.95
CA GLY A 135 -9.80 -15.82 22.16
C GLY A 135 -8.57 -14.96 21.87
N THR A 136 -7.86 -15.28 20.79
CA THR A 136 -6.71 -14.50 20.34
C THR A 136 -7.16 -13.14 19.81
N LEU A 137 -8.17 -13.09 18.94
CA LEU A 137 -8.67 -11.83 18.41
C LEU A 137 -9.20 -10.92 19.53
N SER A 138 -9.99 -11.45 20.47
CA SER A 138 -10.52 -10.68 21.59
C SER A 138 -9.40 -10.09 22.45
N LYS A 139 -8.34 -10.83 22.76
CA LYS A 139 -7.17 -10.33 23.50
C LYS A 139 -6.42 -9.24 22.71
N THR A 140 -6.29 -9.42 21.40
CA THR A 140 -5.64 -8.44 20.52
C THR A 140 -6.41 -7.11 20.52
N VAL A 141 -7.74 -7.18 20.38
CA VAL A 141 -8.62 -6.00 20.41
C VAL A 141 -8.60 -5.34 21.79
N GLU A 142 -8.69 -6.09 22.86
CA GLU A 142 -8.63 -5.57 24.25
C GLU A 142 -7.31 -4.84 24.49
N ARG A 143 -6.17 -5.45 24.12
CA ARG A 143 -4.84 -4.81 24.26
C ARG A 143 -4.74 -3.53 23.44
N TYR A 144 -5.19 -3.57 22.17
CA TYR A 144 -5.20 -2.41 21.31
C TYR A 144 -6.07 -1.28 21.86
N ASN A 145 -7.26 -1.60 22.35
CA ASN A 145 -8.17 -0.62 22.97
C ASN A 145 -7.55 0.03 24.20
N GLY A 146 -6.81 -0.73 25.03
CA GLY A 146 -6.07 -0.16 26.15
C GLY A 146 -5.01 0.86 25.73
N MET A 147 -4.31 0.61 24.62
CA MET A 147 -3.36 1.57 24.05
C MET A 147 -4.07 2.81 23.50
N CYS A 148 -5.24 2.64 22.85
CA CYS A 148 -6.05 3.78 22.41
C CYS A 148 -6.51 4.66 23.58
N GLU A 149 -6.92 4.08 24.70
CA GLU A 149 -7.29 4.81 25.93
C GLU A 149 -6.11 5.54 26.55
N ALA A 150 -4.94 4.91 26.56
CA ALA A 150 -3.70 5.52 27.03
C ALA A 150 -3.18 6.62 26.09
N GLY A 151 -3.64 6.65 24.83
CA GLY A 151 -3.15 7.57 23.81
C GLY A 151 -1.73 7.27 23.34
N GLU A 152 -1.23 6.05 23.59
CA GLU A 152 0.12 5.63 23.27
C GLU A 152 0.16 4.16 22.81
N ASP A 153 0.71 3.90 21.65
CA ASP A 153 0.96 2.55 21.14
C ASP A 153 2.35 2.07 21.56
N THR A 154 2.41 1.25 22.59
CA THR A 154 3.66 0.70 23.11
C THR A 154 4.17 -0.51 22.32
N ASP A 155 3.37 -1.06 21.39
CA ASP A 155 3.74 -2.24 20.61
C ASP A 155 4.44 -1.87 19.30
N TYR A 156 3.87 -0.93 18.55
CA TYR A 156 4.34 -0.56 17.21
C TYR A 156 4.48 0.93 16.98
N TYR A 157 4.30 1.76 18.01
CA TYR A 157 4.49 3.22 17.99
C TYR A 157 3.62 3.94 16.95
N LYS A 158 2.40 3.46 16.74
CA LYS A 158 1.40 4.11 15.89
C LYS A 158 1.07 5.49 16.45
N LYS A 159 0.99 6.49 15.58
CA LYS A 159 0.72 7.87 16.02
C LYS A 159 -0.63 7.99 16.73
N PRO A 160 -0.72 8.78 17.81
CA PRO A 160 -1.96 8.91 18.60
C PRO A 160 -3.19 9.28 17.76
N VAL A 161 -3.04 10.09 16.73
CA VAL A 161 -4.15 10.50 15.84
C VAL A 161 -4.79 9.33 15.09
N PHE A 162 -4.11 8.21 14.99
CA PHE A 162 -4.59 6.99 14.33
C PHE A 162 -4.98 5.87 15.30
N LEU A 163 -4.93 6.13 16.60
CA LEU A 163 -5.39 5.19 17.63
C LEU A 163 -6.92 5.25 17.71
N THR A 164 -7.58 4.42 16.93
CA THR A 164 -9.03 4.33 16.83
C THR A 164 -9.49 3.03 17.49
N PRO A 165 -10.20 3.10 18.63
CA PRO A 165 -10.60 1.91 19.38
C PRO A 165 -11.63 1.09 18.60
N VAL A 166 -11.71 -0.21 18.91
CA VAL A 166 -12.66 -1.16 18.35
C VAL A 166 -13.59 -1.62 19.48
N LYS A 167 -14.69 -0.86 19.72
CA LYS A 167 -15.56 -1.03 20.92
C LYS A 167 -17.05 -1.08 20.63
N GLU A 168 -17.51 -0.43 19.58
CA GLU A 168 -18.94 -0.25 19.31
C GLU A 168 -19.36 -0.98 18.04
N GLY A 169 -20.16 -2.04 18.20
CA GLY A 169 -20.69 -2.78 17.05
C GLY A 169 -21.64 -1.95 16.17
N PRO A 170 -21.83 -2.33 14.90
CA PRO A 170 -21.25 -3.52 14.31
C PRO A 170 -19.74 -3.41 14.07
N PHE A 171 -19.07 -4.57 14.13
CA PHE A 171 -17.64 -4.72 13.87
C PHE A 171 -17.41 -5.21 12.46
N TYR A 172 -16.33 -4.74 11.85
CA TYR A 172 -15.98 -5.05 10.46
C TYR A 172 -14.59 -5.64 10.37
N ALA A 173 -14.40 -6.54 9.43
CA ALA A 173 -13.09 -7.01 8.98
C ALA A 173 -13.03 -6.99 7.46
N LEU A 174 -12.11 -6.21 6.91
CA LEU A 174 -11.89 -6.12 5.47
C LEU A 174 -10.59 -6.78 5.10
N LYS A 175 -10.64 -7.71 4.15
CA LYS A 175 -9.47 -8.44 3.68
C LYS A 175 -8.51 -7.52 2.94
N VAL A 176 -7.23 -7.59 3.28
CA VAL A 176 -6.14 -6.84 2.66
C VAL A 176 -5.02 -7.78 2.24
N GLY A 177 -4.33 -7.44 1.19
CA GLY A 177 -3.23 -8.23 0.67
C GLY A 177 -2.37 -7.40 -0.29
N PRO A 178 -1.11 -7.79 -0.53
CA PRO A 178 -0.22 -7.04 -1.39
C PRO A 178 -0.64 -7.15 -2.86
N ALA A 179 -0.81 -6.01 -3.50
CA ALA A 179 -1.01 -5.89 -4.94
C ALA A 179 0.17 -5.15 -5.57
N LEU A 180 0.76 -5.71 -6.60
CA LEU A 180 1.83 -5.07 -7.34
C LEU A 180 1.23 -4.04 -8.29
N LEU A 181 1.50 -2.76 -8.05
CA LEU A 181 1.07 -1.68 -8.94
C LEU A 181 2.06 -1.51 -10.10
N THR A 182 3.35 -1.42 -9.79
CA THR A 182 4.40 -1.24 -10.79
C THR A 182 5.75 -1.72 -10.29
N VAL A 183 6.64 -1.97 -11.22
CA VAL A 183 8.07 -2.17 -10.97
C VAL A 183 8.81 -1.02 -11.64
N THR A 184 9.65 -0.33 -10.89
CA THR A 184 10.58 0.64 -11.45
C THR A 184 11.94 0.01 -11.49
N GLY A 185 12.51 -0.02 -12.67
CA GLY A 185 13.79 -0.68 -12.88
C GLY A 185 13.79 -1.36 -14.24
N GLY A 186 14.97 -1.57 -14.76
CA GLY A 186 15.06 -2.09 -16.11
C GLY A 186 16.47 -2.18 -16.61
N LEU A 187 16.66 -1.77 -17.86
CA LEU A 187 17.96 -1.83 -18.52
C LEU A 187 18.93 -0.78 -17.96
N LYS A 188 20.16 -1.16 -17.77
CA LYS A 188 21.23 -0.21 -17.44
C LYS A 188 21.42 0.77 -18.59
N THR A 189 21.54 2.05 -18.27
CA THR A 189 21.77 3.10 -19.26
C THR A 189 22.89 4.03 -18.81
N ASP A 190 23.47 4.73 -19.77
CA ASP A 190 24.31 5.89 -19.52
C ASP A 190 23.47 7.17 -19.28
N ILE A 191 24.15 8.30 -19.15
CA ILE A 191 23.50 9.62 -18.93
C ILE A 191 22.74 10.15 -20.17
N ASN A 192 22.96 9.55 -21.33
CA ASN A 192 22.31 9.89 -22.60
C ASN A 192 21.13 8.94 -22.87
N PHE A 193 20.77 8.08 -21.91
CA PHE A 193 19.71 7.07 -22.01
C PHE A 193 20.02 5.91 -22.96
N GLU A 194 21.28 5.77 -23.45
CA GLU A 194 21.73 4.63 -24.24
C GLU A 194 21.85 3.38 -23.36
N CYS A 195 21.26 2.28 -23.80
CA CYS A 195 21.35 1.02 -23.07
C CYS A 195 22.78 0.48 -23.11
N LEU A 196 23.24 -0.06 -21.97
CA LEU A 196 24.58 -0.62 -21.83
C LEU A 196 24.60 -2.14 -22.02
N ASP A 197 25.62 -2.65 -22.68
CA ASP A 197 25.91 -4.09 -22.78
C ASP A 197 26.60 -4.62 -21.51
N ALA A 198 26.99 -5.92 -21.52
CA ALA A 198 27.64 -6.56 -20.39
C ALA A 198 29.04 -5.97 -20.06
N ASP A 199 29.68 -5.31 -21.02
CA ASP A 199 30.97 -4.64 -20.86
C ASP A 199 30.79 -3.16 -20.42
N GLY A 200 29.54 -2.71 -20.24
CA GLY A 200 29.22 -1.33 -19.92
C GLY A 200 29.33 -0.35 -21.09
N LYS A 201 29.32 -0.84 -22.32
CA LYS A 201 29.38 -0.01 -23.53
C LYS A 201 27.97 0.27 -24.05
N PRO A 202 27.72 1.51 -24.57
CA PRO A 202 26.45 1.84 -25.18
C PRO A 202 26.16 0.95 -26.40
N ILE A 203 24.90 0.52 -26.50
CA ILE A 203 24.37 -0.18 -27.69
C ILE A 203 23.75 0.87 -28.60
N GLU A 204 24.36 1.10 -29.76
CA GLU A 204 23.95 2.10 -30.73
C GLU A 204 22.47 1.93 -31.14
N GLY A 205 21.69 3.03 -31.03
CA GLY A 205 20.29 3.06 -31.41
C GLY A 205 19.32 2.42 -30.42
N LEU A 206 19.80 1.92 -29.27
CA LEU A 206 18.95 1.36 -28.23
C LEU A 206 18.91 2.26 -26.99
N TYR A 207 17.73 2.80 -26.72
CA TYR A 207 17.51 3.71 -25.58
C TYR A 207 16.47 3.14 -24.62
N ALA A 208 16.62 3.44 -23.31
CA ALA A 208 15.61 3.15 -22.31
C ALA A 208 15.46 4.34 -21.35
N LEU A 209 14.21 4.68 -21.03
CA LEU A 209 13.89 5.78 -20.12
C LEU A 209 12.62 5.50 -19.31
N GLY A 210 12.34 6.35 -18.33
CA GLY A 210 11.17 6.18 -17.46
C GLY A 210 11.26 4.91 -16.60
N ASN A 211 10.18 4.15 -16.52
CA ASN A 211 10.12 2.94 -15.70
C ASN A 211 10.87 1.73 -16.30
N CYS A 212 11.30 1.82 -17.56
CA CYS A 212 12.13 0.79 -18.21
C CYS A 212 13.63 1.00 -17.99
N MET A 213 14.04 2.15 -17.46
CA MET A 213 15.41 2.51 -17.12
C MET A 213 15.78 1.95 -15.75
N GLY A 214 16.92 1.30 -15.66
CA GLY A 214 17.47 0.74 -14.43
C GLY A 214 18.20 1.76 -13.58
N ASP A 215 18.60 1.31 -12.37
CA ASP A 215 19.47 2.03 -11.42
C ASP A 215 18.98 3.42 -10.95
N ILE A 216 17.71 3.75 -11.15
CA ILE A 216 17.11 5.01 -10.70
C ILE A 216 16.77 4.98 -9.22
N THR A 217 16.25 3.87 -8.75
CA THR A 217 15.94 3.63 -7.33
C THR A 217 16.53 2.28 -6.91
N ALA A 218 17.10 2.22 -5.72
CA ALA A 218 17.85 1.04 -5.30
C ALA A 218 16.94 -0.13 -4.93
N VAL A 219 16.09 0.05 -3.90
CA VAL A 219 15.32 -1.05 -3.30
C VAL A 219 13.82 -0.79 -3.29
N ASP A 220 13.43 0.49 -3.22
CA ASP A 220 12.04 0.89 -3.00
C ASP A 220 11.62 2.00 -3.96
N TYR A 221 10.34 2.02 -4.29
CA TYR A 221 9.75 3.09 -5.09
C TYR A 221 9.56 4.35 -4.21
N PRO A 222 10.06 5.54 -4.63
CA PRO A 222 9.98 6.76 -3.83
C PRO A 222 8.57 7.36 -3.87
N ILE A 223 7.62 6.70 -3.21
CA ILE A 223 6.20 7.09 -3.18
C ILE A 223 5.98 8.50 -2.62
N ASN A 224 6.92 9.01 -1.80
CA ASN A 224 6.85 10.34 -1.22
C ASN A 224 7.03 11.46 -2.26
N VAL A 225 7.52 11.12 -3.45
CA VAL A 225 7.67 12.06 -4.56
C VAL A 225 6.53 11.85 -5.53
N ALA A 226 5.41 12.52 -5.28
CA ALA A 226 4.22 12.42 -6.12
C ALA A 226 4.53 12.75 -7.57
N GLY A 227 4.02 11.92 -8.50
CA GLY A 227 4.24 12.11 -9.94
C GLY A 227 5.62 11.74 -10.46
N ASN A 228 6.53 11.22 -9.62
CA ASN A 228 7.90 10.88 -10.00
C ASN A 228 7.98 10.00 -11.26
N SER A 229 7.17 8.95 -11.35
CA SER A 229 7.15 8.06 -12.52
C SER A 229 6.78 8.81 -13.81
N HIS A 230 5.65 9.53 -13.81
CA HIS A 230 5.18 10.28 -14.97
C HIS A 230 6.12 11.45 -15.31
N GLY A 231 6.56 12.19 -14.30
CA GLY A 231 7.49 13.31 -14.47
C GLY A 231 8.80 12.89 -15.15
N ARG A 232 9.38 11.76 -14.71
CA ARG A 232 10.56 11.19 -15.36
C ARG A 232 10.30 10.80 -16.81
N CYS A 233 9.22 10.06 -17.06
CA CYS A 233 8.89 9.60 -18.41
C CYS A 233 8.75 10.77 -19.37
N ILE A 234 8.03 11.82 -18.96
CA ILE A 234 7.80 13.02 -19.78
C ILE A 234 9.11 13.81 -19.99
N THR A 235 9.84 14.08 -18.89
CA THR A 235 11.05 14.91 -18.95
C THR A 235 12.15 14.21 -19.74
N TYR A 236 12.44 12.95 -19.47
CA TYR A 236 13.48 12.22 -20.15
C TYR A 236 13.12 11.94 -21.61
N GLY A 237 11.85 11.65 -21.90
CA GLY A 237 11.37 11.51 -23.27
C GLY A 237 11.52 12.79 -24.08
N TYR A 238 11.22 13.95 -23.48
CA TYR A 238 11.44 15.25 -24.13
C TYR A 238 12.93 15.51 -24.38
N LEU A 239 13.80 15.28 -23.40
CA LEU A 239 15.24 15.52 -23.53
C LEU A 239 15.85 14.63 -24.61
N LEU A 240 15.59 13.33 -24.55
CA LEU A 240 16.09 12.36 -25.55
C LEU A 240 15.56 12.71 -26.95
N GLY A 241 14.26 12.97 -27.09
CA GLY A 241 13.68 13.35 -28.39
C GLY A 241 14.30 14.61 -29.00
N LYS A 242 14.62 15.60 -28.16
CA LYS A 242 15.32 16.82 -28.59
C LYS A 242 16.76 16.53 -29.05
N ASP A 243 17.44 15.59 -28.42
CA ASP A 243 18.81 15.25 -28.78
C ASP A 243 18.87 14.41 -30.05
N LEU A 244 17.93 13.49 -30.25
CA LEU A 244 17.83 12.66 -31.47
C LEU A 244 17.35 13.45 -32.71
N ALA A 245 16.75 14.62 -32.52
CA ALA A 245 16.27 15.47 -33.61
C ALA A 245 17.32 16.46 -34.13
N LYS A 246 18.53 16.47 -33.60
CA LYS A 246 19.66 17.29 -34.08
C LYS A 246 20.38 16.61 -35.24
#